data_c986823eb15b00faa4082927923db758
#
_entry.id   c986823eb15b00faa4082927923db758
#
_cell.length_a   1.000
_cell.length_b   1.000
_cell.length_c   1.000
_cell.angle_alpha   90.00
_cell.angle_beta   90.00
_cell.angle_gamma   90.00
#
_symmetry.space_group_name_H-M   'P 1'
#
loop_
_entity.id
_entity.type
_entity.pdbx_description
1 polymer ?
#
loop_
_entity_poly.entity_id
_entity_poly.type
_entity_poly.pdbx_seq_one_letter_code
_entity_poly.pdbx_strand_id
1 'polypeptide(L)'
;MAEERFLSIPLNEQETTISFSRDSEQVDIWTNDRTMITKLDKLCKSNPTTYISTRTGKNKDGETMDRSYKIMDKSMISFRTKKKTFQLTDEQRAERAERLARNVGR
;
A
#
# COMPACT_ATOMS: atom_id res chain seq x y z
N MET A 1 -3.73 -12.95 21.77
CA MET A 1 -2.85 -13.25 20.64
C MET A 1 -1.68 -12.27 20.61
N ALA A 2 -0.51 -12.78 20.35
CA ALA A 2 0.67 -11.92 20.23
C ALA A 2 0.58 -11.09 18.95
N GLU A 3 0.95 -9.83 19.04
CA GLU A 3 1.02 -8.98 17.87
C GLU A 3 2.13 -9.45 16.93
N GLU A 4 1.93 -9.24 15.65
CA GLU A 4 2.93 -9.53 14.64
C GLU A 4 4.15 -8.63 14.86
N ARG A 5 5.32 -9.25 14.99
CA ARG A 5 6.58 -8.50 15.13
C ARG A 5 7.29 -8.47 13.79
N PHE A 6 7.84 -7.32 13.45
CA PHE A 6 8.54 -7.13 12.19
C PHE A 6 10.03 -6.95 12.43
N LEU A 7 10.84 -7.57 11.59
CA LEU A 7 12.27 -7.36 11.59
C LEU A 7 12.56 -5.92 11.19
N SER A 8 13.45 -5.27 11.93
CA SER A 8 13.89 -3.91 11.58
C SER A 8 14.88 -4.00 10.42
N ILE A 9 14.53 -3.36 9.30
CA ILE A 9 15.34 -3.37 8.08
C ILE A 9 15.68 -1.92 7.74
N PRO A 10 16.97 -1.61 7.44
CA PRO A 10 17.35 -0.26 7.02
C PRO A 10 16.56 0.18 5.79
N LEU A 11 16.25 1.48 5.69
CA LEU A 11 15.44 2.00 4.60
C LEU A 11 16.02 1.70 3.22
N ASN A 12 17.35 1.75 3.09
CA ASN A 12 18.00 1.48 1.81
C ASN A 12 17.99 0.00 1.41
N GLU A 13 17.56 -0.88 2.31
CA GLU A 13 17.41 -2.31 2.04
C GLU A 13 15.95 -2.73 1.90
N GLN A 14 15.04 -1.79 2.12
CA GLN A 14 13.60 -2.05 1.92
C GLN A 14 13.25 -1.87 0.45
N GLU A 15 12.63 -2.90 -0.12
CA GLU A 15 12.30 -2.87 -1.54
C GLU A 15 10.99 -3.60 -1.83
N THR A 16 10.41 -3.30 -2.97
CA THR A 16 9.19 -3.92 -3.44
C THR A 16 9.41 -4.36 -4.89
N THR A 17 9.07 -5.61 -5.16
CA THR A 17 9.16 -6.17 -6.50
C THR A 17 7.75 -6.50 -6.99
N ILE A 18 7.42 -6.03 -8.19
CA ILE A 18 6.13 -6.30 -8.83
C ILE A 18 6.41 -7.01 -10.14
N SER A 19 5.83 -8.20 -10.31
CA SER A 19 6.04 -9.02 -11.50
C SER A 19 4.70 -9.37 -12.14
N PHE A 20 4.60 -9.15 -13.44
CA PHE A 20 3.44 -9.58 -14.21
C PHE A 20 3.84 -9.87 -15.65
N SER A 21 3.06 -10.70 -16.33
CA SER A 21 3.31 -11.05 -17.71
C SER A 21 2.08 -10.76 -18.56
N ARG A 22 2.30 -10.73 -19.87
CA ARG A 22 1.24 -10.36 -20.81
C ARG A 22 0.12 -11.41 -20.89
N ASP A 23 0.45 -12.67 -20.66
CA ASP A 23 -0.48 -13.79 -20.76
C ASP A 23 -1.26 -14.09 -19.48
N SER A 24 -1.07 -13.28 -18.44
CA SER A 24 -1.75 -13.46 -17.14
C SER A 24 -2.43 -12.18 -16.70
N GLU A 25 -3.57 -12.32 -16.08
CA GLU A 25 -4.26 -11.21 -15.42
C GLU A 25 -3.78 -11.01 -13.98
N GLN A 26 -2.95 -11.92 -13.48
CA GLN A 26 -2.47 -11.87 -12.10
C GLN A 26 -1.12 -11.17 -12.01
N VAL A 27 -0.94 -10.45 -10.90
CA VAL A 27 0.30 -9.74 -10.59
C VAL A 27 0.85 -10.30 -9.29
N ASP A 28 2.15 -10.59 -9.27
CA ASP A 28 2.84 -11.04 -8.06
C ASP A 28 3.62 -9.88 -7.46
N ILE A 29 3.47 -9.70 -6.14
CA ILE A 29 4.18 -8.66 -5.39
C ILE A 29 4.95 -9.31 -4.26
N TRP A 30 6.22 -8.96 -4.12
CA TRP A 30 7.03 -9.27 -2.95
C TRP A 30 7.53 -7.96 -2.36
N THR A 31 7.48 -7.84 -1.03
CA THR A 31 7.97 -6.63 -0.38
C THR A 31 8.48 -6.92 1.03
N ASN A 32 9.55 -6.25 1.41
CA ASN A 32 10.01 -6.16 2.80
C ASN A 32 9.87 -4.74 3.34
N ASP A 33 9.26 -3.85 2.55
CA ASP A 33 8.99 -2.46 2.95
C ASP A 33 7.77 -2.43 3.86
N ARG A 34 7.98 -2.01 5.10
CA ARG A 34 6.92 -1.98 6.11
C ARG A 34 5.73 -1.13 5.69
N THR A 35 5.98 0.00 5.02
CA THR A 35 4.93 0.88 4.53
C THR A 35 4.08 0.18 3.46
N MET A 36 4.73 -0.53 2.54
CA MET A 36 4.03 -1.30 1.51
C MET A 36 3.23 -2.45 2.10
N ILE A 37 3.78 -3.14 3.10
CA ILE A 37 3.07 -4.22 3.78
C ILE A 37 1.78 -3.70 4.41
N THR A 38 1.88 -2.57 5.12
CA THR A 38 0.71 -1.95 5.75
C THR A 38 -0.34 -1.57 4.70
N LYS A 39 0.09 -0.98 3.60
CA LYS A 39 -0.80 -0.56 2.52
C LYS A 39 -1.49 -1.74 1.84
N LEU A 40 -0.71 -2.77 1.52
CA LEU A 40 -1.24 -3.96 0.84
C LEU A 40 -2.14 -4.79 1.76
N ASP A 41 -1.82 -4.87 3.06
CA ASP A 41 -2.68 -5.55 4.02
C ASP A 41 -4.04 -4.87 4.12
N LYS A 42 -4.08 -3.54 4.08
CA LYS A 42 -5.35 -2.79 4.07
C LYS A 42 -6.16 -3.08 2.81
N LEU A 43 -5.49 -3.16 1.66
CA LEU A 43 -6.16 -3.51 0.40
C LEU A 43 -6.72 -4.92 0.44
N CYS A 44 -6.00 -5.87 1.05
CA CYS A 44 -6.49 -7.23 1.22
C CYS A 44 -7.76 -7.28 2.09
N LYS A 45 -7.83 -6.43 3.10
CA LYS A 45 -9.03 -6.35 3.96
C LYS A 45 -10.22 -5.71 3.26
N SER A 46 -9.97 -4.63 2.53
CA SER A 46 -11.06 -3.89 1.86
C SER A 46 -11.51 -4.51 0.57
N ASN A 47 -10.65 -5.27 -0.10
CA ASN A 47 -10.97 -5.89 -1.39
C ASN A 47 -10.34 -7.29 -1.50
N PRO A 48 -10.85 -8.26 -0.70
CA PRO A 48 -10.21 -9.57 -0.56
C PRO A 48 -10.32 -10.46 -1.80
N THR A 49 -11.18 -10.11 -2.77
CA THR A 49 -11.27 -10.85 -4.03
C THR A 49 -10.21 -10.41 -5.04
N THR A 50 -9.68 -9.20 -4.88
CA THR A 50 -8.68 -8.64 -5.79
C THR A 50 -7.27 -8.71 -5.24
N TYR A 51 -7.09 -8.43 -3.94
CA TYR A 51 -5.79 -8.41 -3.28
C TYR A 51 -5.70 -9.56 -2.29
N ILE A 52 -4.73 -10.45 -2.49
CA ILE A 52 -4.59 -11.67 -1.67
C ILE A 52 -3.16 -11.75 -1.14
N SER A 53 -3.03 -11.95 0.18
CA SER A 53 -1.74 -12.25 0.79
C SER A 53 -1.45 -13.74 0.58
N THR A 54 -0.31 -14.07 -0.05
CA THR A 54 0.03 -15.43 -0.41
C THR A 54 1.07 -16.07 0.48
N ARG A 55 2.01 -15.28 1.01
CA ARG A 55 3.09 -15.82 1.82
C ARG A 55 3.63 -14.75 2.77
N THR A 56 4.00 -15.17 3.96
CA THR A 56 4.72 -14.32 4.92
C THR A 56 6.04 -14.99 5.24
N GLY A 57 7.15 -14.29 5.02
CA GLY A 57 8.47 -14.78 5.37
C GLY A 57 8.82 -14.36 6.78
N LYS A 58 9.25 -15.31 7.60
CA LYS A 58 9.67 -15.06 8.98
C LYS A 58 11.06 -15.61 9.22
N ASN A 59 11.82 -14.93 10.12
CA ASN A 59 13.11 -15.44 10.55
C ASN A 59 12.92 -16.48 11.67
N LYS A 60 14.03 -17.01 12.16
CA LYS A 60 14.01 -18.03 13.22
C LYS A 60 13.44 -17.51 14.55
N ASP A 61 13.43 -16.21 14.74
CA ASP A 61 12.88 -15.58 15.95
C ASP A 61 11.39 -15.24 15.82
N GLY A 62 10.78 -15.60 14.70
CA GLY A 62 9.36 -15.36 14.46
C GLY A 62 9.03 -13.95 14.01
N GLU A 63 10.04 -13.14 13.68
CA GLU A 63 9.82 -11.80 13.18
C GLU A 63 9.53 -11.81 11.68
N THR A 64 8.54 -11.05 11.24
CA THR A 64 8.17 -10.96 9.84
C THR A 64 9.24 -10.17 9.08
N MET A 65 9.84 -10.80 8.06
CA MET A 65 10.86 -10.20 7.21
C MET A 65 10.26 -9.61 5.94
N ASP A 66 9.29 -10.29 5.36
CA ASP A 66 8.70 -9.90 4.09
C ASP A 66 7.30 -10.50 3.95
N ARG A 67 6.60 -10.05 2.93
CA ARG A 67 5.27 -10.58 2.61
C ARG A 67 5.06 -10.55 1.10
N SER A 68 4.42 -11.59 0.61
CA SER A 68 4.07 -11.70 -0.80
C SER A 68 2.56 -11.59 -0.98
N TYR A 69 2.18 -10.99 -2.10
CA TYR A 69 0.78 -10.76 -2.43
C TYR A 69 0.53 -11.10 -3.88
N LYS A 70 -0.74 -11.29 -4.19
CA LYS A 70 -1.19 -11.44 -5.56
C LYS A 70 -2.33 -10.48 -5.81
N ILE A 71 -2.27 -9.77 -6.94
CA ILE A 71 -3.39 -8.96 -7.41
C ILE A 71 -4.05 -9.76 -8.53
N MET A 72 -5.35 -9.99 -8.40
CA MET A 72 -6.09 -10.84 -9.33
C MET A 72 -6.52 -10.10 -10.60
N ASP A 73 -6.35 -8.79 -10.64
CA ASP A 73 -6.69 -7.95 -11.77
C ASP A 73 -5.52 -7.03 -12.11
N LYS A 74 -4.84 -7.34 -13.21
CA LYS A 74 -3.66 -6.60 -13.67
C LYS A 74 -3.96 -5.12 -13.98
N SER A 75 -5.22 -4.79 -14.26
CA SER A 75 -5.60 -3.40 -14.53
C SER A 75 -5.42 -2.48 -13.34
N MET A 76 -5.24 -3.03 -12.13
CA MET A 76 -4.93 -2.24 -10.94
C MET A 76 -3.54 -1.62 -11.01
N ILE A 77 -2.67 -2.13 -11.89
CA ILE A 77 -1.33 -1.58 -12.11
C ILE A 77 -1.40 -0.64 -13.31
N SER A 78 -1.00 0.61 -13.10
CA SER A 78 -1.01 1.59 -14.19
C SER A 78 0.26 2.44 -14.17
N PHE A 79 0.66 2.85 -15.36
CA PHE A 79 1.78 3.77 -15.53
C PHE A 79 1.24 5.13 -15.95
N ARG A 80 1.78 6.19 -15.36
CA ARG A 80 1.30 7.53 -15.59
C ARG A 80 2.38 8.38 -16.23
N THR A 81 1.98 9.23 -17.16
CA THR A 81 2.90 10.18 -17.82
C THR A 81 3.18 11.39 -16.95
N LYS A 82 2.29 11.68 -16.00
CA LYS A 82 2.44 12.81 -15.10
C LYS A 82 2.13 12.39 -13.68
N LYS A 83 2.84 13.00 -12.74
CA LYS A 83 2.53 12.84 -11.33
C LYS A 83 1.15 13.46 -11.06
N LYS A 84 0.29 12.69 -10.37
CA LYS A 84 -1.01 13.22 -9.98
C LYS A 84 -0.82 14.29 -8.92
N THR A 85 -1.18 15.54 -9.26
CA THR A 85 -1.17 16.63 -8.30
C THR A 85 -2.60 16.96 -7.92
N PHE A 86 -2.81 17.16 -6.63
CA PHE A 86 -4.11 17.56 -6.12
C PHE A 86 -4.12 19.09 -6.03
N GLN A 87 -4.77 19.75 -6.99
CA GLN A 87 -4.91 21.20 -7.00
C GLN A 87 -6.34 21.58 -6.66
N LEU A 88 -6.49 22.37 -5.61
CA LEU A 88 -7.78 22.90 -5.23
C LEU A 88 -8.07 24.17 -6.02
N THR A 89 -9.31 24.31 -6.48
CA THR A 89 -9.77 25.57 -7.05
C THR A 89 -9.85 26.62 -5.92
N ASP A 90 -9.91 27.91 -6.28
CA ASP A 90 -10.02 28.97 -5.28
C ASP A 90 -11.28 28.80 -4.41
N GLU A 91 -12.39 28.38 -5.01
CA GLU A 91 -13.61 28.09 -4.27
C GLU A 91 -13.42 26.95 -3.28
N GLN A 92 -12.76 25.88 -3.69
CA GLN A 92 -12.51 24.73 -2.83
C GLN A 92 -11.58 25.11 -1.68
N ARG A 93 -10.60 25.97 -1.93
CA ARG A 93 -9.70 26.48 -0.89
C ARG A 93 -10.47 27.33 0.11
N ALA A 94 -11.35 28.20 -0.37
CA ALA A 94 -12.16 29.04 0.47
C ALA A 94 -13.10 28.22 1.36
N GLU A 95 -13.76 27.22 0.78
CA GLU A 95 -14.63 26.29 1.54
C GLU A 95 -13.85 25.56 2.62
N ARG A 96 -12.66 25.09 2.30
CA ARG A 96 -11.82 24.35 3.23
C ARG A 96 -11.37 25.22 4.37
N ALA A 97 -10.94 26.46 4.06
CA ALA A 97 -10.52 27.43 5.09
C ALA A 97 -11.68 27.78 6.03
N GLU A 98 -12.87 28.02 5.46
CA GLU A 98 -14.07 28.31 6.22
C GLU A 98 -14.46 27.16 7.12
N ARG A 99 -14.39 25.93 6.61
CA ARG A 99 -14.70 24.71 7.37
C ARG A 99 -13.75 24.52 8.56
N LEU A 100 -12.47 24.74 8.32
CA LEU A 100 -11.46 24.65 9.38
C LEU A 100 -11.65 25.73 10.43
N ALA A 101 -11.97 26.96 10.00
CA ALA A 101 -12.24 28.06 10.93
C ALA A 101 -13.44 27.77 11.83
N ARG A 102 -14.50 27.19 11.27
CA ARG A 102 -15.68 26.79 12.07
C ARG A 102 -15.35 25.71 13.08
N ASN A 103 -14.54 24.74 12.69
CA ASN A 103 -14.15 23.64 13.60
C ASN A 103 -13.23 24.14 14.72
N VAL A 104 -12.34 25.09 14.44
CA VAL A 104 -11.39 25.64 15.40
C VAL A 104 -12.07 26.61 16.35
N GLY A 105 -13.12 27.29 15.91
CA GLY A 105 -13.85 28.29 16.69
C GLY A 105 -14.84 27.74 17.72
N ARG A 106 -14.81 26.43 17.95
CA ARG A 106 -15.75 25.80 18.90
C ARG A 106 -15.08 25.38 20.19
#